data_8a7f5d65fae0bcb5f8671decb858d3ff
#
_entry.id   8a7f5d65fae0bcb5f8671decb858d3ff
#
_cell.length_a   1.000
_cell.length_b   1.000
_cell.length_c   1.000
_cell.angle_alpha   90.00
_cell.angle_beta   90.00
_cell.angle_gamma   90.00
#
_symmetry.space_group_name_H-M   'P 1'
#
loop_
_entity.id
_entity.type
_entity.pdbx_description
1 polymer ?
#
loop_
_entity_poly.entity_id
_entity_poly.type
_entity_poly.pdbx_seq_one_letter_code
_entity_poly.pdbx_strand_id
1 'polypeptide(L)'
;TETGIQGGLTSMYAHLRYLYGQAYWYNSMTTGTDEATYAQSADGNFKDHDLSGVGIINGDRSRSDVLWGTAFSNINTCNGVIENGTAAEMSPALLAEAYFFRAFDYFHLVQTFGGVPLDLGSGELKFNTKPVRTSVRNTVPEVYKAIFDDLTFAVNNLPENPRLTGTVTKNVARLYLAKAYLTFGWWLENPNNIPTYPETGRTDLDGHDAKWYFQQAYDVAVTAID
;
A
#
# COMPACT_ATOMS: atom_id res chain seq x y z
N THR A 1 15.96 17.17 12.70
CA THR A 1 16.32 16.76 14.08
C THR A 1 15.74 15.38 14.38
N GLU A 2 16.38 14.59 15.22
CA GLU A 2 15.91 13.27 15.65
C GLU A 2 14.49 13.32 16.18
N THR A 3 14.14 14.29 17.01
CA THR A 3 12.80 14.49 17.54
C THR A 3 11.75 14.64 16.43
N GLY A 4 12.08 15.36 15.35
CA GLY A 4 11.18 15.50 14.20
C GLY A 4 10.98 14.18 13.46
N ILE A 5 12.02 13.38 13.29
CA ILE A 5 11.94 12.04 12.68
C ILE A 5 11.07 11.13 13.55
N GLN A 6 11.26 11.12 14.84
CA GLN A 6 10.45 10.35 15.80
C GLN A 6 8.97 10.78 15.78
N GLY A 7 8.71 12.09 15.67
CA GLY A 7 7.36 12.63 15.51
C GLY A 7 6.70 12.15 14.22
N GLY A 8 7.42 12.15 13.10
CA GLY A 8 6.97 11.61 11.82
C GLY A 8 6.62 10.13 11.91
N LEU A 9 7.48 9.31 12.52
CA LEU A 9 7.20 7.88 12.75
C LEU A 9 5.94 7.68 13.60
N THR A 10 5.78 8.43 14.69
CA THR A 10 4.58 8.36 15.52
C THR A 10 3.30 8.68 14.72
N SER A 11 3.37 9.66 13.82
CA SER A 11 2.28 10.01 12.92
C SER A 11 1.88 8.85 12.00
N MET A 12 2.85 8.07 11.50
CA MET A 12 2.58 6.90 10.65
C MET A 12 1.82 5.80 11.42
N TYR A 13 2.15 5.56 12.67
CA TYR A 13 1.37 4.62 13.49
C TYR A 13 -0.03 5.16 13.79
N ALA A 14 -0.18 6.46 14.01
CA ALA A 14 -1.49 7.07 14.19
C ALA A 14 -2.37 6.97 12.93
N HIS A 15 -1.76 6.99 11.74
CA HIS A 15 -2.45 6.81 10.46
C HIS A 15 -3.18 5.45 10.36
N LEU A 16 -2.67 4.39 10.99
CA LEU A 16 -3.34 3.09 11.02
C LEU A 16 -4.77 3.16 11.60
N ARG A 17 -5.07 4.15 12.42
CA ARG A 17 -6.43 4.36 12.97
C ARG A 17 -7.45 4.74 11.89
N TYR A 18 -7.01 5.36 10.81
CA TYR A 18 -7.86 5.64 9.66
C TYR A 18 -8.21 4.38 8.89
N LEU A 19 -7.28 3.43 8.79
CA LEU A 19 -7.46 2.21 8.03
C LEU A 19 -8.21 1.15 8.84
N TYR A 20 -7.84 0.95 10.10
CA TYR A 20 -8.37 -0.15 10.92
C TYR A 20 -9.29 0.30 12.05
N GLY A 21 -9.26 1.57 12.42
CA GLY A 21 -10.05 2.12 13.53
C GLY A 21 -11.37 2.75 13.12
N GLN A 22 -11.64 2.88 11.82
CA GLN A 22 -12.86 3.46 11.29
C GLN A 22 -13.56 2.51 10.32
N ALA A 23 -14.88 2.45 10.44
CA ALA A 23 -15.69 1.59 9.58
C ALA A 23 -15.61 1.95 8.07
N TYR A 24 -15.28 3.17 7.75
CA TYR A 24 -15.32 3.66 6.36
C TYR A 24 -14.40 2.88 5.43
N TRP A 25 -13.15 2.67 5.82
CA TRP A 25 -12.21 1.91 5.02
C TRP A 25 -12.64 0.45 4.88
N TYR A 26 -12.89 -0.20 6.02
CA TYR A 26 -13.20 -1.64 6.03
C TYR A 26 -14.50 -1.94 5.28
N ASN A 27 -15.52 -1.13 5.49
CA ASN A 27 -16.81 -1.32 4.83
C ASN A 27 -16.72 -1.02 3.33
N SER A 28 -15.91 -0.05 2.89
CA SER A 28 -15.75 0.23 1.47
C SER A 28 -15.10 -0.92 0.70
N MET A 29 -14.32 -1.78 1.37
CA MET A 29 -13.68 -2.94 0.77
C MET A 29 -14.56 -4.21 0.76
N THR A 30 -15.65 -4.22 1.52
CA THR A 30 -16.53 -5.39 1.65
C THR A 30 -17.93 -5.16 1.09
N THR A 31 -18.40 -3.92 1.03
CA THR A 31 -19.72 -3.59 0.48
C THR A 31 -19.75 -3.84 -1.03
N GLY A 32 -20.76 -4.51 -1.50
CA GLY A 32 -20.93 -4.86 -2.94
C GLY A 32 -20.29 -6.18 -3.34
N THR A 33 -19.77 -6.93 -2.36
CA THR A 33 -19.31 -8.31 -2.58
C THR A 33 -20.48 -9.30 -2.43
N ASP A 34 -20.23 -10.57 -2.71
CA ASP A 34 -21.18 -11.67 -2.48
C ASP A 34 -21.45 -11.93 -0.99
N GLU A 35 -20.59 -11.42 -0.10
CA GLU A 35 -20.73 -11.59 1.35
C GLU A 35 -21.47 -10.41 2.03
N ALA A 36 -21.39 -9.20 1.47
CA ALA A 36 -21.88 -8.00 2.14
C ALA A 36 -22.46 -6.95 1.20
N THR A 37 -23.61 -6.42 1.59
CA THR A 37 -24.21 -5.23 1.00
C THR A 37 -24.58 -4.22 2.09
N TYR A 38 -25.00 -3.03 1.68
CA TYR A 38 -25.43 -2.00 2.63
C TYR A 38 -26.81 -2.32 3.24
N ALA A 39 -27.02 -1.91 4.47
CA ALA A 39 -28.34 -1.95 5.09
C ALA A 39 -29.24 -0.83 4.57
N GLN A 40 -30.54 -0.99 4.66
CA GLN A 40 -31.53 -0.01 4.17
C GLN A 40 -31.33 1.40 4.75
N SER A 41 -30.88 1.50 5.98
CA SER A 41 -30.63 2.76 6.67
C SER A 41 -29.22 3.32 6.45
N ALA A 42 -28.36 2.65 5.65
CA ALA A 42 -27.02 3.15 5.37
C ALA A 42 -27.09 4.51 4.68
N ASP A 43 -26.16 5.38 5.02
CA ASP A 43 -25.98 6.62 4.31
C ASP A 43 -25.49 6.40 2.88
N GLY A 44 -25.48 7.43 2.06
CA GLY A 44 -25.07 7.33 0.66
C GLY A 44 -23.63 6.88 0.44
N ASN A 45 -22.81 6.85 1.50
CA ASN A 45 -21.37 6.64 1.40
C ASN A 45 -20.96 5.21 1.04
N PHE A 46 -21.83 4.22 1.26
CA PHE A 46 -21.54 2.82 0.94
C PHE A 46 -22.40 2.28 -0.19
N LYS A 47 -23.46 3.00 -0.56
CA LYS A 47 -24.40 2.60 -1.61
C LYS A 47 -23.78 2.64 -3.00
N ASP A 48 -22.81 3.50 -3.21
CA ASP A 48 -22.08 3.64 -4.46
C ASP A 48 -21.11 2.48 -4.74
N HIS A 49 -20.79 1.67 -3.73
CA HIS A 49 -19.99 0.46 -3.88
C HIS A 49 -20.83 -0.78 -4.22
N ASP A 50 -22.14 -0.70 -4.10
CA ASP A 50 -23.04 -1.80 -4.47
C ASP A 50 -23.38 -1.72 -5.97
N LEU A 51 -22.70 -2.53 -6.75
CA LEU A 51 -22.88 -2.60 -8.20
C LEU A 51 -24.16 -3.35 -8.63
N SER A 52 -24.92 -3.90 -7.68
CA SER A 52 -26.13 -4.68 -7.99
C SER A 52 -27.35 -3.85 -8.37
N GLY A 53 -27.32 -2.52 -8.21
CA GLY A 53 -28.47 -1.77 -8.64
C GLY A 53 -28.54 -0.27 -8.46
N VAL A 54 -27.92 0.32 -7.49
CA VAL A 54 -28.18 1.73 -7.15
C VAL A 54 -26.93 2.58 -7.08
N GLY A 55 -25.77 1.95 -6.93
CA GLY A 55 -24.52 2.64 -6.75
C GLY A 55 -23.86 3.03 -8.05
N ILE A 56 -23.45 4.29 -8.15
CA ILE A 56 -22.58 4.77 -9.22
C ILE A 56 -21.28 5.19 -8.54
N ILE A 57 -20.24 4.40 -8.72
CA ILE A 57 -18.89 4.79 -8.29
C ILE A 57 -18.46 5.98 -9.13
N ASN A 58 -18.17 7.09 -8.49
CA ASN A 58 -17.62 8.26 -9.14
C ASN A 58 -16.48 8.85 -8.29
N GLY A 59 -15.61 9.61 -8.91
CA GLY A 59 -14.43 10.18 -8.26
C GLY A 59 -14.73 11.21 -7.15
N ASP A 60 -15.95 11.71 -7.09
CA ASP A 60 -16.29 12.82 -6.19
C ASP A 60 -17.03 12.38 -4.93
N ARG A 61 -17.51 11.15 -4.88
CA ARG A 61 -18.43 10.69 -3.82
C ARG A 61 -18.16 9.29 -3.30
N SER A 62 -17.16 8.62 -3.79
CA SER A 62 -16.79 7.28 -3.30
C SER A 62 -15.96 7.38 -2.03
N ARG A 63 -16.22 6.51 -1.07
CA ARG A 63 -15.40 6.40 0.15
C ARG A 63 -13.96 5.93 -0.10
N SER A 64 -13.66 5.48 -1.30
CA SER A 64 -12.29 5.23 -1.73
C SER A 64 -11.44 6.52 -1.79
N ASP A 65 -12.05 7.70 -1.87
CA ASP A 65 -11.37 9.00 -1.79
C ASP A 65 -10.65 9.19 -0.44
N VAL A 66 -11.24 8.68 0.63
CA VAL A 66 -10.62 8.72 1.98
C VAL A 66 -9.30 7.98 1.99
N LEU A 67 -9.24 6.78 1.37
CA LEU A 67 -7.99 6.06 1.23
C LEU A 67 -6.97 6.85 0.41
N TRP A 68 -7.39 7.40 -0.74
CA TRP A 68 -6.52 8.17 -1.60
C TRP A 68 -5.85 9.33 -0.84
N GLY A 69 -6.66 10.18 -0.22
CA GLY A 69 -6.16 11.36 0.49
C GLY A 69 -5.28 11.03 1.68
N THR A 70 -5.70 10.05 2.51
CA THR A 70 -4.96 9.68 3.72
C THR A 70 -3.66 8.95 3.41
N ALA A 71 -3.68 8.03 2.44
CA ALA A 71 -2.48 7.28 2.05
C ALA A 71 -1.42 8.19 1.43
N PHE A 72 -1.78 9.06 0.46
CA PHE A 72 -0.80 9.98 -0.13
C PHE A 72 -0.27 11.01 0.87
N SER A 73 -1.08 11.45 1.83
CA SER A 73 -0.59 12.30 2.92
C SER A 73 0.45 11.58 3.77
N ASN A 74 0.20 10.31 4.12
CA ASN A 74 1.15 9.51 4.90
C ASN A 74 2.40 9.16 4.08
N ILE A 75 2.26 8.81 2.80
CA ILE A 75 3.39 8.59 1.88
C ILE A 75 4.32 9.81 1.85
N ASN A 76 3.76 11.02 1.77
CA ASN A 76 4.58 12.24 1.81
C ASN A 76 5.30 12.41 3.15
N THR A 77 4.66 12.03 4.26
CA THR A 77 5.30 12.00 5.57
C THR A 77 6.45 10.98 5.60
N CYS A 78 6.23 9.79 5.03
CA CYS A 78 7.28 8.77 4.89
C CYS A 78 8.47 9.29 4.07
N ASN A 79 8.20 9.92 2.93
CA ASN A 79 9.23 10.53 2.10
C ASN A 79 10.04 11.58 2.88
N GLY A 80 9.37 12.44 3.65
CA GLY A 80 10.02 13.43 4.49
C GLY A 80 10.90 12.82 5.59
N VAL A 81 10.43 11.75 6.24
CA VAL A 81 11.22 11.02 7.24
C VAL A 81 12.44 10.35 6.61
N ILE A 82 12.26 9.69 5.46
CA ILE A 82 13.35 9.00 4.76
C ILE A 82 14.40 10.02 4.29
N GLU A 83 13.99 11.09 3.60
CA GLU A 83 14.89 12.08 3.04
C GLU A 83 15.67 12.83 4.14
N ASN A 84 14.95 13.39 5.11
CA ASN A 84 15.57 14.14 6.19
C ASN A 84 16.33 13.24 7.18
N GLY A 85 15.87 12.01 7.40
CA GLY A 85 16.54 11.05 8.25
C GLY A 85 17.83 10.53 7.63
N THR A 86 17.86 10.29 6.33
CA THR A 86 19.07 9.94 5.59
C THR A 86 20.08 11.10 5.64
N ALA A 87 19.64 12.32 5.40
CA ALA A 87 20.50 13.51 5.50
C ALA A 87 21.04 13.77 6.91
N ALA A 88 20.33 13.29 7.94
CA ALA A 88 20.74 13.36 9.33
C ALA A 88 21.48 12.11 9.84
N GLU A 89 21.84 11.21 8.94
CA GLU A 89 22.55 9.95 9.24
C GLU A 89 21.86 9.08 10.30
N MET A 90 20.51 9.11 10.30
CA MET A 90 19.73 8.23 11.19
C MET A 90 19.95 6.76 10.85
N SER A 91 19.82 5.89 11.85
CA SER A 91 20.06 4.46 11.66
C SER A 91 19.09 3.88 10.62
N PRO A 92 19.56 2.99 9.74
CA PRO A 92 18.70 2.31 8.78
C PRO A 92 17.52 1.58 9.44
N ALA A 93 17.71 1.05 10.65
CA ALA A 93 16.66 0.40 11.42
C ALA A 93 15.50 1.36 11.77
N LEU A 94 15.80 2.61 12.06
CA LEU A 94 14.78 3.62 12.34
C LEU A 94 14.04 4.03 11.07
N LEU A 95 14.78 4.25 9.97
CA LEU A 95 14.21 4.63 8.69
C LEU A 95 13.37 3.50 8.07
N ALA A 96 13.69 2.25 8.38
CA ALA A 96 12.98 1.09 7.87
C ALA A 96 11.49 1.06 8.27
N GLU A 97 11.12 1.70 9.39
CA GLU A 97 9.71 1.88 9.74
C GLU A 97 9.00 2.76 8.69
N ALA A 98 9.63 3.84 8.23
CA ALA A 98 9.05 4.71 7.21
C ALA A 98 8.97 4.04 5.83
N TYR A 99 9.98 3.27 5.45
CA TYR A 99 9.93 2.45 4.23
C TYR A 99 8.78 1.44 4.29
N PHE A 100 8.61 0.75 5.42
CA PHE A 100 7.50 -0.16 5.62
C PHE A 100 6.14 0.53 5.44
N PHE A 101 5.91 1.68 6.08
CA PHE A 101 4.64 2.39 5.97
C PHE A 101 4.38 2.95 4.58
N ARG A 102 5.41 3.39 3.86
CA ARG A 102 5.26 3.83 2.48
C ARG A 102 4.82 2.68 1.56
N ALA A 103 5.46 1.53 1.69
CA ALA A 103 5.06 0.33 0.97
C ALA A 103 3.66 -0.14 1.35
N PHE A 104 3.31 -0.09 2.62
CA PHE A 104 1.99 -0.43 3.14
C PHE A 104 0.89 0.40 2.48
N ASP A 105 1.04 1.71 2.41
CA ASP A 105 0.07 2.59 1.78
C ASP A 105 -0.02 2.36 0.26
N TYR A 106 1.11 2.24 -0.43
CA TYR A 106 1.10 1.91 -1.85
C TYR A 106 0.47 0.55 -2.14
N PHE A 107 0.66 -0.42 -1.27
CA PHE A 107 0.03 -1.74 -1.41
C PHE A 107 -1.50 -1.66 -1.32
N HIS A 108 -2.05 -0.84 -0.44
CA HIS A 108 -3.49 -0.61 -0.40
C HIS A 108 -3.99 0.20 -1.60
N LEU A 109 -3.25 1.22 -2.00
CA LEU A 109 -3.59 2.04 -3.16
C LEU A 109 -3.63 1.23 -4.45
N VAL A 110 -2.63 0.40 -4.72
CA VAL A 110 -2.54 -0.37 -5.97
C VAL A 110 -3.61 -1.44 -6.07
N GLN A 111 -4.00 -2.05 -4.96
CA GLN A 111 -5.10 -3.02 -4.93
C GLN A 111 -6.47 -2.37 -5.18
N THR A 112 -6.64 -1.12 -4.74
CA THR A 112 -7.92 -0.40 -4.88
C THR A 112 -8.04 0.31 -6.22
N PHE A 113 -6.97 0.94 -6.71
CA PHE A 113 -7.03 1.84 -7.85
C PHE A 113 -6.25 1.35 -9.08
N GLY A 114 -5.55 0.21 -8.97
CA GLY A 114 -4.60 -0.22 -9.99
C GLY A 114 -3.35 0.66 -9.98
N GLY A 115 -2.86 1.06 -11.15
CA GLY A 115 -1.73 1.99 -11.22
C GLY A 115 -2.04 3.32 -10.55
N VAL A 116 -1.07 3.87 -9.82
CA VAL A 116 -1.19 5.14 -9.09
C VAL A 116 0.08 5.97 -9.26
N PRO A 117 0.05 7.28 -9.00
CA PRO A 117 1.27 8.08 -9.06
C PRO A 117 2.29 7.65 -7.99
N LEU A 118 3.52 7.42 -8.41
CA LEU A 118 4.69 7.38 -7.52
C LEU A 118 5.25 8.79 -7.32
N ASP A 119 5.02 9.65 -8.30
CA ASP A 119 5.44 11.04 -8.32
C ASP A 119 4.24 11.98 -8.11
N LEU A 120 4.27 12.75 -7.04
CA LEU A 120 3.30 13.80 -6.76
C LEU A 120 3.77 15.17 -7.26
N GLY A 121 4.65 15.18 -8.29
CA GLY A 121 5.21 16.38 -8.89
C GLY A 121 6.48 16.92 -8.24
N SER A 122 7.04 16.18 -7.29
CA SER A 122 8.33 16.46 -6.63
C SER A 122 9.43 15.50 -7.04
N GLY A 123 9.14 14.56 -7.91
CA GLY A 123 9.97 13.44 -8.29
C GLY A 123 9.57 12.16 -7.54
N GLU A 124 9.95 11.02 -8.08
CA GLU A 124 9.59 9.72 -7.51
C GLU A 124 9.98 9.61 -6.04
N LEU A 125 9.00 9.27 -5.22
CA LEU A 125 9.18 8.99 -3.80
C LEU A 125 9.96 10.08 -3.03
N LYS A 126 9.80 11.33 -3.45
CA LYS A 126 10.44 12.48 -2.79
C LYS A 126 9.46 13.21 -1.89
N PHE A 127 10.01 13.81 -0.84
CA PHE A 127 9.25 14.67 0.04
C PHE A 127 8.77 15.93 -0.70
N ASN A 128 7.46 16.13 -0.72
CA ASN A 128 6.84 17.26 -1.39
C ASN A 128 6.45 18.34 -0.38
N THR A 129 7.08 19.49 -0.49
CA THR A 129 6.78 20.67 0.33
C THR A 129 5.89 21.69 -0.36
N LYS A 130 5.58 21.47 -1.64
CA LYS A 130 4.76 22.39 -2.43
C LYS A 130 3.60 21.64 -3.08
N PRO A 131 2.38 22.19 -3.07
CA PRO A 131 1.28 21.56 -3.76
C PRO A 131 1.55 21.56 -5.27
N VAL A 132 1.53 20.38 -5.87
CA VAL A 132 1.67 20.20 -7.32
C VAL A 132 0.41 19.51 -7.83
N ARG A 133 -0.07 19.93 -8.98
CA ARG A 133 -1.29 19.40 -9.60
C ARG A 133 -1.04 18.45 -10.77
N THR A 134 0.21 18.32 -11.16
CA THR A 134 0.61 17.44 -12.27
C THR A 134 1.29 16.21 -11.72
N SER A 135 0.68 15.07 -11.89
CA SER A 135 1.27 13.75 -11.63
C SER A 135 0.87 12.79 -12.73
N VAL A 136 1.70 11.81 -12.98
CA VAL A 136 1.45 10.76 -13.96
C VAL A 136 1.08 9.48 -13.21
N ARG A 137 0.10 8.76 -13.74
CA ARG A 137 -0.25 7.44 -13.22
C ARG A 137 0.84 6.44 -13.66
N ASN A 138 1.55 5.88 -12.70
CA ASN A 138 2.45 4.77 -12.94
C ASN A 138 1.67 3.47 -13.15
N THR A 139 2.28 2.53 -13.85
CA THR A 139 1.68 1.22 -14.10
C THR A 139 1.68 0.36 -12.82
N VAL A 140 0.83 -0.66 -12.78
CA VAL A 140 0.79 -1.61 -11.65
C VAL A 140 2.16 -2.26 -11.40
N PRO A 141 2.91 -2.77 -12.41
CA PRO A 141 4.24 -3.30 -12.17
C PRO A 141 5.24 -2.29 -11.59
N GLU A 142 5.21 -1.03 -12.02
CA GLU A 142 6.07 0.02 -11.46
C GLU A 142 5.76 0.28 -9.98
N VAL A 143 4.48 0.32 -9.62
CA VAL A 143 4.06 0.51 -8.21
C VAL A 143 4.47 -0.69 -7.37
N TYR A 144 4.27 -1.92 -7.84
CA TYR A 144 4.70 -3.11 -7.09
C TYR A 144 6.22 -3.18 -6.97
N LYS A 145 6.97 -2.75 -7.98
CA LYS A 145 8.43 -2.65 -7.85
C LYS A 145 8.83 -1.73 -6.69
N ALA A 146 8.23 -0.57 -6.57
CA ALA A 146 8.49 0.35 -5.47
C ALA A 146 8.11 -0.26 -4.11
N ILE A 147 6.98 -0.99 -4.03
CA ILE A 147 6.56 -1.72 -2.83
C ILE A 147 7.60 -2.78 -2.44
N PHE A 148 8.10 -3.55 -3.39
CA PHE A 148 9.10 -4.59 -3.13
C PHE A 148 10.43 -4.00 -2.67
N ASP A 149 10.89 -2.93 -3.30
CA ASP A 149 12.12 -2.23 -2.92
C ASP A 149 12.03 -1.74 -1.47
N ASP A 150 10.93 -1.10 -1.10
CA ASP A 150 10.70 -0.59 0.24
C ASP A 150 10.55 -1.71 1.29
N LEU A 151 9.77 -2.75 1.01
CA LEU A 151 9.60 -3.88 1.92
C LEU A 151 10.89 -4.69 2.08
N THR A 152 11.68 -4.83 1.01
CA THR A 152 12.99 -5.48 1.08
C THR A 152 13.95 -4.67 1.96
N PHE A 153 13.97 -3.35 1.83
CA PHE A 153 14.71 -2.49 2.74
C PHE A 153 14.25 -2.68 4.19
N ALA A 154 12.92 -2.73 4.41
CA ALA A 154 12.36 -2.93 5.74
C ALA A 154 12.74 -4.30 6.33
N VAL A 155 12.65 -5.38 5.56
CA VAL A 155 13.07 -6.73 5.99
C VAL A 155 14.54 -6.76 6.37
N ASN A 156 15.41 -6.10 5.61
CA ASN A 156 16.85 -6.13 5.85
C ASN A 156 17.28 -5.30 7.06
N ASN A 157 16.51 -4.28 7.44
CA ASN A 157 16.94 -3.29 8.43
C ASN A 157 16.10 -3.25 9.72
N LEU A 158 14.84 -3.71 9.69
CA LEU A 158 14.02 -3.78 10.91
C LEU A 158 14.58 -4.80 11.89
N PRO A 159 14.48 -4.53 13.21
CA PRO A 159 14.88 -5.49 14.22
C PRO A 159 13.87 -6.64 14.34
N GLU A 160 14.31 -7.77 14.86
CA GLU A 160 13.43 -8.90 15.19
C GLU A 160 12.47 -8.54 16.33
N ASN A 161 12.97 -7.82 17.34
CA ASN A 161 12.14 -7.31 18.44
C ASN A 161 11.71 -5.86 18.16
N PRO A 162 10.49 -5.47 18.52
CA PRO A 162 10.01 -4.12 18.27
C PRO A 162 10.85 -3.08 19.05
N ARG A 163 11.17 -1.96 18.40
CA ARG A 163 11.87 -0.82 19.05
C ARG A 163 11.08 -0.26 20.24
N LEU A 164 9.78 -0.16 20.07
CA LEU A 164 8.79 0.17 21.10
C LEU A 164 7.64 -0.82 20.98
N THR A 165 6.94 -1.08 22.08
CA THR A 165 5.76 -1.96 22.05
C THR A 165 4.77 -1.52 20.95
N GLY A 166 4.48 -2.43 20.04
CA GLY A 166 3.56 -2.20 18.93
C GLY A 166 4.19 -1.61 17.66
N THR A 167 5.51 -1.36 17.64
CA THR A 167 6.17 -0.97 16.39
C THR A 167 6.44 -2.18 15.49
N VAL A 168 6.56 -1.91 14.18
CA VAL A 168 6.79 -2.95 13.17
C VAL A 168 8.12 -3.65 13.40
N THR A 169 8.13 -4.95 13.13
CA THR A 169 9.30 -5.81 13.24
C THR A 169 9.67 -6.39 11.87
N LYS A 170 10.83 -7.00 11.80
CA LYS A 170 11.27 -7.72 10.59
C LYS A 170 10.24 -8.75 10.13
N ASN A 171 9.63 -9.51 11.05
CA ASN A 171 8.64 -10.52 10.70
C ASN A 171 7.34 -9.90 10.16
N VAL A 172 6.95 -8.73 10.64
CA VAL A 172 5.82 -7.98 10.05
C VAL A 172 6.15 -7.56 8.62
N ALA A 173 7.37 -7.07 8.37
CA ALA A 173 7.80 -6.71 7.02
C ALA A 173 7.88 -7.94 6.09
N ARG A 174 8.37 -9.09 6.58
CA ARG A 174 8.36 -10.36 5.82
C ARG A 174 6.94 -10.79 5.45
N LEU A 175 6.00 -10.71 6.39
CA LEU A 175 4.59 -11.01 6.13
C LEU A 175 4.01 -10.13 5.01
N TYR A 176 4.26 -8.83 5.05
CA TYR A 176 3.77 -7.91 4.03
C TYR A 176 4.48 -8.10 2.69
N LEU A 177 5.77 -8.41 2.67
CA LEU A 177 6.51 -8.72 1.46
C LEU A 177 5.97 -10.00 0.80
N ALA A 178 5.78 -11.07 1.57
CA ALA A 178 5.18 -12.31 1.08
C ALA A 178 3.77 -12.07 0.53
N LYS A 179 2.94 -11.29 1.24
CA LYS A 179 1.60 -10.93 0.80
C LYS A 179 1.62 -10.09 -0.47
N ALA A 180 2.55 -9.14 -0.60
CA ALA A 180 2.68 -8.31 -1.79
C ALA A 180 3.11 -9.16 -3.01
N TYR A 181 4.08 -10.06 -2.85
CA TYR A 181 4.47 -11.01 -3.90
C TYR A 181 3.31 -11.89 -4.32
N LEU A 182 2.59 -12.48 -3.38
CA LEU A 182 1.42 -13.32 -3.66
C LEU A 182 0.34 -12.55 -4.43
N THR A 183 0.01 -11.34 -3.99
CA THR A 183 -1.03 -10.52 -4.62
C THR A 183 -0.62 -10.08 -6.02
N PHE A 184 0.65 -9.71 -6.22
CA PHE A 184 1.14 -9.35 -7.55
C PHE A 184 1.22 -10.56 -8.48
N GLY A 185 1.61 -11.73 -7.96
CA GLY A 185 1.56 -12.98 -8.73
C GLY A 185 0.15 -13.26 -9.25
N TRP A 186 -0.88 -13.12 -8.43
CA TRP A 186 -2.26 -13.25 -8.85
C TRP A 186 -2.68 -12.19 -9.87
N TRP A 187 -2.22 -10.96 -9.74
CA TRP A 187 -2.47 -9.94 -10.74
C TRP A 187 -1.79 -10.27 -12.09
N LEU A 188 -0.59 -10.86 -12.08
CA LEU A 188 0.10 -11.30 -13.29
C LEU A 188 -0.58 -12.51 -13.94
N GLU A 189 -1.01 -13.48 -13.14
CA GLU A 189 -1.79 -14.63 -13.63
C GLU A 189 -3.09 -14.14 -14.26
N ASN A 190 -3.69 -13.19 -13.65
CA ASN A 190 -4.95 -12.54 -13.91
C ASN A 190 -6.03 -13.54 -14.37
N PRO A 191 -7.30 -13.34 -14.09
CA PRO A 191 -8.35 -14.31 -14.34
C PRO A 191 -8.56 -14.54 -15.84
N ASN A 192 -7.61 -15.22 -16.49
CA ASN A 192 -7.68 -15.62 -17.89
C ASN A 192 -8.90 -16.50 -18.19
N ASN A 193 -9.57 -16.98 -17.14
CA ASN A 193 -10.76 -17.78 -17.24
C ASN A 193 -12.05 -16.95 -17.27
N ILE A 194 -11.97 -15.64 -17.11
CA ILE A 194 -13.15 -14.77 -17.24
C ILE A 194 -13.27 -14.36 -18.70
N PRO A 195 -14.36 -14.76 -19.40
CA PRO A 195 -14.52 -14.47 -20.83
C PRO A 195 -14.48 -12.99 -21.20
N THR A 196 -14.81 -12.12 -20.23
CA THR A 196 -14.77 -10.66 -20.37
C THR A 196 -13.38 -10.07 -20.27
N TYR A 197 -12.39 -10.86 -19.82
CA TYR A 197 -10.98 -10.49 -19.73
C TYR A 197 -10.13 -11.53 -20.46
N PRO A 198 -10.13 -11.55 -21.78
CA PRO A 198 -9.39 -12.53 -22.59
C PRO A 198 -7.89 -12.17 -22.61
N GLU A 199 -7.28 -11.99 -21.46
CA GLU A 199 -5.87 -11.64 -21.36
C GLU A 199 -5.01 -12.88 -21.16
N THR A 200 -3.88 -12.92 -21.85
CA THR A 200 -2.81 -13.85 -21.54
C THR A 200 -2.10 -13.44 -20.25
N GLY A 201 -1.45 -14.39 -19.59
CA GLY A 201 -0.62 -14.09 -18.43
C GLY A 201 0.34 -12.93 -18.71
N ARG A 202 0.53 -12.09 -17.71
CA ARG A 202 1.39 -10.90 -17.78
C ARG A 202 2.76 -11.22 -17.21
N THR A 203 3.72 -10.37 -17.48
CA THR A 203 5.02 -10.35 -16.82
C THR A 203 5.25 -9.02 -16.14
N ASP A 204 6.19 -8.99 -15.19
CA ASP A 204 6.71 -7.75 -14.62
C ASP A 204 7.63 -7.00 -15.59
N LEU A 205 8.32 -5.96 -15.10
CA LEU A 205 9.23 -5.14 -15.90
C LEU A 205 10.50 -5.90 -16.33
N ASP A 206 10.86 -6.97 -15.61
CA ASP A 206 12.04 -7.79 -15.82
C ASP A 206 11.72 -9.12 -16.54
N GLY A 207 10.46 -9.36 -16.84
CA GLY A 207 9.98 -10.54 -17.58
C GLY A 207 9.60 -11.73 -16.68
N HIS A 208 9.54 -11.56 -15.35
CA HIS A 208 9.07 -12.62 -14.46
C HIS A 208 7.56 -12.80 -14.54
N ASP A 209 7.14 -14.05 -14.50
CA ASP A 209 5.75 -14.46 -14.52
C ASP A 209 5.15 -14.63 -13.08
N ALA A 210 3.88 -14.96 -13.01
CA ALA A 210 3.16 -15.22 -11.76
C ALA A 210 3.82 -16.32 -10.92
N LYS A 211 4.29 -17.39 -11.56
CA LYS A 211 4.90 -18.54 -10.88
C LYS A 211 6.17 -18.13 -10.12
N TRP A 212 6.98 -17.26 -10.73
CA TRP A 212 8.16 -16.72 -10.06
C TRP A 212 7.76 -15.97 -8.78
N TYR A 213 6.73 -15.13 -8.84
CA TYR A 213 6.26 -14.38 -7.67
C TYR A 213 5.63 -15.25 -6.59
N PHE A 214 4.93 -16.33 -6.95
CA PHE A 214 4.43 -17.31 -5.98
C PHE A 214 5.59 -18.00 -5.25
N GLN A 215 6.68 -18.30 -5.95
CA GLN A 215 7.88 -18.85 -5.32
C GLN A 215 8.52 -17.84 -4.36
N GLN A 216 8.65 -16.57 -4.76
CA GLN A 216 9.18 -15.53 -3.87
C GLN A 216 8.32 -15.36 -2.61
N ALA A 217 6.99 -15.38 -2.77
CA ALA A 217 6.07 -15.31 -1.64
C ALA A 217 6.27 -16.47 -0.66
N TYR A 218 6.41 -17.68 -1.17
CA TYR A 218 6.68 -18.88 -0.37
C TYR A 218 8.01 -18.76 0.37
N ASP A 219 9.08 -18.42 -0.34
CA ASP A 219 10.43 -18.36 0.23
C ASP A 219 10.51 -17.32 1.37
N VAL A 220 9.89 -16.16 1.19
CA VAL A 220 9.83 -15.14 2.27
C VAL A 220 8.96 -15.60 3.43
N ALA A 221 7.81 -16.23 3.16
CA ALA A 221 6.90 -16.70 4.21
C ALA A 221 7.56 -17.76 5.10
N VAL A 222 8.31 -18.70 4.53
CA VAL A 222 9.04 -19.72 5.30
C VAL A 222 10.01 -19.05 6.28
N THR A 223 10.76 -18.04 5.85
CA THR A 223 11.71 -17.32 6.74
C THR A 223 11.03 -16.52 7.86
N ALA A 224 9.72 -16.31 7.80
CA ALA A 224 8.97 -15.62 8.85
C ALA A 224 8.37 -16.56 9.90
N ILE A 225 8.32 -17.87 9.61
CA ILE A 225 7.74 -18.89 10.47
C ILE A 225 8.83 -19.56 11.33
N ASP A 226 10.04 -19.71 10.82
CA ASP A 226 11.21 -20.26 11.50
C ASP A 226 11.86 -19.23 12.44
#